data_6658502a0e9c549d2765c32e29020e4a
#
_entry.id   6658502a0e9c549d2765c32e29020e4a
#
_cell.length_a   1.000
_cell.length_b   1.000
_cell.length_c   1.000
_cell.angle_alpha   90.00
_cell.angle_beta   90.00
_cell.angle_gamma   90.00
#
_symmetry.space_group_name_H-M   'P 1'
#
loop_
_entity.id
_entity.type
_entity.pdbx_description
1 polymer ?
#
loop_
_entity_poly.entity_id
_entity_poly.type
_entity_poly.pdbx_seq_one_letter_code
_entity_poly.pdbx_strand_id
1 'polypeptide(L)'
;MRLLLLIAATVSLLSCSTDNPTVAQAEKPADEPPVPAHYQSEREAQPLPKTLRAKLFSDPKMARIYEIAQRIPAILAQQPCYCYCDRGHGHRSLLDCQRDDHSAGCAVCRKEVLLADRMSRMGLNAKEIRGAIVRGDWKMVAE
;
A
#
# COMPACT_ATOMS: atom_id res chain seq x y z
N MET A 1 56.85 -60.65 -4.73
CA MET A 1 56.25 -59.89 -5.83
C MET A 1 54.84 -59.61 -5.43
N ARG A 2 54.59 -58.41 -4.85
CA ARG A 2 53.26 -57.97 -4.35
C ARG A 2 52.69 -56.87 -5.28
N LEU A 3 51.63 -57.19 -5.95
CA LEU A 3 50.93 -56.32 -6.89
C LEU A 3 49.99 -55.43 -6.09
N LEU A 4 50.26 -54.14 -6.05
CA LEU A 4 49.38 -53.11 -5.46
C LEU A 4 48.36 -52.60 -6.52
N LEU A 5 47.09 -52.93 -6.32
CA LEU A 5 45.97 -52.42 -7.08
C LEU A 5 45.61 -51.04 -6.50
N LEU A 6 45.80 -49.95 -7.28
CA LEU A 6 45.30 -48.61 -6.99
C LEU A 6 43.86 -48.51 -7.52
N ILE A 7 42.91 -48.37 -6.60
CA ILE A 7 41.51 -48.08 -6.93
C ILE A 7 41.37 -46.53 -6.94
N ALA A 8 41.19 -45.96 -8.13
CA ALA A 8 40.87 -44.56 -8.29
C ALA A 8 39.34 -44.34 -8.05
N ALA A 9 39.01 -43.73 -6.94
CA ALA A 9 37.62 -43.30 -6.66
C ALA A 9 37.35 -41.96 -7.35
N THR A 10 36.52 -41.98 -8.39
CA THR A 10 35.98 -40.76 -9.04
C THR A 10 34.82 -40.22 -8.22
N VAL A 11 35.04 -39.13 -7.55
CA VAL A 11 33.96 -38.38 -6.87
C VAL A 11 33.22 -37.52 -7.90
N SER A 12 32.03 -37.94 -8.28
CA SER A 12 31.11 -37.12 -9.08
C SER A 12 30.45 -36.06 -8.20
N LEU A 13 30.84 -34.82 -8.38
CA LEU A 13 30.17 -33.67 -7.75
C LEU A 13 28.83 -33.43 -8.49
N LEU A 14 27.71 -33.82 -7.87
CA LEU A 14 26.39 -33.39 -8.30
C LEU A 14 26.24 -31.92 -7.94
N SER A 15 26.32 -31.05 -8.94
CA SER A 15 25.93 -29.62 -8.81
C SER A 15 24.40 -29.58 -8.73
N CYS A 16 23.86 -29.37 -7.53
CA CYS A 16 22.46 -28.96 -7.35
C CYS A 16 22.34 -27.49 -7.80
N SER A 17 21.87 -27.30 -9.02
CA SER A 17 21.38 -25.99 -9.44
C SER A 17 20.09 -25.69 -8.67
N THR A 18 20.15 -24.77 -7.71
CA THR A 18 18.95 -24.21 -7.08
C THR A 18 18.33 -23.24 -8.08
N ASP A 19 17.41 -23.74 -8.88
CA ASP A 19 16.51 -22.89 -9.63
C ASP A 19 15.63 -22.12 -8.63
N ASN A 20 16.05 -20.89 -8.36
CA ASN A 20 15.25 -19.93 -7.61
C ASN A 20 14.10 -19.51 -8.54
N PRO A 21 12.82 -19.82 -8.24
CA PRO A 21 11.72 -19.35 -9.08
C PRO A 21 11.72 -17.81 -8.98
N THR A 22 12.21 -17.17 -10.04
CA THR A 22 11.96 -15.74 -10.28
C THR A 22 10.46 -15.58 -10.28
N VAL A 23 9.91 -14.98 -9.20
CA VAL A 23 8.50 -14.57 -9.16
C VAL A 23 8.36 -13.55 -10.28
N ALA A 24 7.81 -14.01 -11.41
CA ALA A 24 7.47 -13.15 -12.51
C ALA A 24 6.55 -12.05 -11.95
N GLN A 25 7.05 -10.82 -11.87
CA GLN A 25 6.23 -9.67 -11.60
C GLN A 25 5.26 -9.60 -12.77
N ALA A 26 3.97 -9.84 -12.49
CA ALA A 26 2.93 -9.69 -13.49
C ALA A 26 3.02 -8.25 -14.01
N GLU A 27 3.47 -8.09 -15.26
CA GLU A 27 3.49 -6.79 -15.93
C GLU A 27 2.06 -6.27 -15.97
N LYS A 28 1.89 -5.07 -15.40
CA LYS A 28 0.60 -4.38 -15.39
C LYS A 28 0.18 -4.14 -16.84
N PRO A 29 -1.09 -4.43 -17.23
CA PRO A 29 -1.58 -4.11 -18.58
C PRO A 29 -1.30 -2.65 -18.95
N ALA A 30 -0.84 -2.40 -20.18
CA ALA A 30 -0.44 -1.07 -20.66
C ALA A 30 -1.56 0.00 -20.61
N ASP A 31 -2.82 -0.42 -20.54
CA ASP A 31 -4.00 0.45 -20.52
C ASP A 31 -4.49 0.84 -19.12
N GLU A 32 -3.88 0.33 -18.04
CA GLU A 32 -4.27 0.73 -16.70
C GLU A 32 -3.66 2.09 -16.32
N PRO A 33 -4.48 3.04 -15.83
CA PRO A 33 -3.95 4.33 -15.39
C PRO A 33 -2.86 4.14 -14.34
N PRO A 34 -1.81 4.98 -14.33
CA PRO A 34 -0.76 4.88 -13.33
C PRO A 34 -1.33 5.02 -11.92
N VAL A 35 -0.71 4.32 -10.97
CA VAL A 35 -1.06 4.42 -9.55
C VAL A 35 -0.92 5.88 -9.13
N PRO A 36 -1.94 6.48 -8.48
CA PRO A 36 -1.88 7.87 -8.03
C PRO A 36 -0.70 8.13 -7.07
N ALA A 37 -0.34 9.40 -6.91
CA ALA A 37 0.75 9.83 -6.03
C ALA A 37 0.57 9.32 -4.59
N HIS A 38 1.65 8.87 -3.96
CA HIS A 38 1.71 8.46 -2.56
C HIS A 38 3.17 8.39 -2.10
N TYR A 39 3.41 8.51 -0.79
CA TYR A 39 4.73 8.35 -0.23
C TYR A 39 5.09 6.86 -0.07
N GLN A 40 6.34 6.50 -0.32
CA GLN A 40 6.79 5.11 -0.23
C GLN A 40 7.04 4.67 1.22
N SER A 41 7.27 5.63 2.13
CA SER A 41 7.53 5.38 3.54
C SER A 41 7.01 6.51 4.42
N GLU A 42 6.83 6.23 5.72
CA GLU A 42 6.51 7.26 6.71
C GLU A 42 7.58 8.35 6.79
N ARG A 43 8.85 7.97 6.66
CA ARG A 43 9.97 8.91 6.68
C ARG A 43 9.90 9.91 5.52
N GLU A 44 9.56 9.44 4.34
CA GLU A 44 9.41 10.29 3.15
C GLU A 44 8.23 11.27 3.31
N ALA A 45 7.17 10.86 4.02
CA ALA A 45 5.98 11.66 4.26
C ALA A 45 6.17 12.78 5.28
N GLN A 46 7.29 12.83 6.00
CA GLN A 46 7.51 13.85 7.04
C GLN A 46 7.88 15.23 6.47
N PRO A 47 7.40 16.33 7.06
CA PRO A 47 6.41 16.37 8.14
C PRO A 47 5.00 16.02 7.63
N LEU A 48 4.27 15.21 8.40
CA LEU A 48 2.89 14.84 8.03
C LEU A 48 1.99 16.08 7.99
N PRO A 49 1.14 16.23 6.95
CA PRO A 49 0.18 17.32 6.90
C PRO A 49 -0.85 17.20 8.02
N LYS A 50 -1.29 18.35 8.55
CA LYS A 50 -2.38 18.40 9.51
C LYS A 50 -3.71 18.19 8.79
N THR A 51 -4.53 17.30 9.31
CA THR A 51 -5.90 17.05 8.82
C THR A 51 -6.90 17.99 9.50
N LEU A 52 -8.07 18.17 8.90
CA LEU A 52 -9.18 18.82 9.58
C LEU A 52 -9.58 18.02 10.82
N ARG A 53 -10.10 18.72 11.82
CA ARG A 53 -10.60 18.10 13.04
C ARG A 53 -11.98 17.49 12.82
N ALA A 54 -12.17 16.26 13.25
CA ALA A 54 -13.44 15.54 13.13
C ALA A 54 -14.65 16.30 13.67
N LYS A 55 -14.47 17.06 14.77
CA LYS A 55 -15.52 17.88 15.39
C LYS A 55 -16.09 19.01 14.52
N LEU A 56 -15.47 19.29 13.38
CA LEU A 56 -15.99 20.28 12.43
C LEU A 56 -17.15 19.71 11.59
N PHE A 57 -17.36 18.40 11.62
CA PHE A 57 -18.40 17.73 10.86
C PHE A 57 -19.56 17.32 11.77
N SER A 58 -20.77 17.82 11.44
CA SER A 58 -22.01 17.43 12.12
C SER A 58 -22.49 16.03 11.71
N ASP A 59 -22.17 15.60 10.49
CA ASP A 59 -22.44 14.23 10.03
C ASP A 59 -21.48 13.24 10.70
N PRO A 60 -21.96 12.27 11.47
CA PRO A 60 -21.11 11.31 12.19
C PRO A 60 -20.30 10.42 11.25
N LYS A 61 -20.77 10.16 10.03
CA LYS A 61 -19.98 9.42 9.03
C LYS A 61 -18.75 10.22 8.60
N MET A 62 -18.92 11.51 8.33
CA MET A 62 -17.82 12.38 7.97
C MET A 62 -16.87 12.57 9.14
N ALA A 63 -17.38 12.85 10.34
CA ALA A 63 -16.57 12.95 11.55
C ALA A 63 -15.67 11.72 11.71
N ARG A 64 -16.22 10.51 11.54
CA ARG A 64 -15.46 9.25 11.61
C ARG A 64 -14.31 9.17 10.62
N ILE A 65 -14.49 9.62 9.37
CA ILE A 65 -13.42 9.63 8.36
C ILE A 65 -12.23 10.46 8.83
N TYR A 66 -12.50 11.65 9.35
CA TYR A 66 -11.45 12.55 9.85
C TYR A 66 -10.83 12.09 11.18
N GLU A 67 -11.58 11.40 12.05
CA GLU A 67 -11.02 10.71 13.22
C GLU A 67 -10.02 9.62 12.82
N ILE A 68 -10.36 8.83 11.80
CA ILE A 68 -9.45 7.82 11.26
C ILE A 68 -8.18 8.49 10.74
N ALA A 69 -8.31 9.57 9.98
CA ALA A 69 -7.17 10.29 9.42
C ALA A 69 -6.23 10.84 10.50
N GLN A 70 -6.79 11.31 11.63
CA GLN A 70 -6.01 11.75 12.78
C GLN A 70 -5.30 10.60 13.51
N ARG A 71 -5.89 9.41 13.49
CA ARG A 71 -5.35 8.24 14.21
C ARG A 71 -4.27 7.49 13.45
N ILE A 72 -4.37 7.39 12.12
CA ILE A 72 -3.43 6.63 11.29
C ILE A 72 -2.81 7.50 10.16
N PRO A 73 -2.34 8.73 10.44
CA PRO A 73 -1.90 9.64 9.40
C PRO A 73 -0.70 9.10 8.62
N ALA A 74 0.25 8.46 9.28
CA ALA A 74 1.43 7.89 8.63
C ALA A 74 1.06 6.76 7.65
N ILE A 75 0.02 5.97 7.95
CA ILE A 75 -0.48 4.94 7.04
C ILE A 75 -1.12 5.60 5.82
N LEU A 76 -2.04 6.58 6.03
CA LEU A 76 -2.75 7.24 4.93
C LEU A 76 -1.83 8.04 4.01
N ALA A 77 -0.74 8.60 4.52
CA ALA A 77 0.28 9.25 3.70
C ALA A 77 0.94 8.30 2.69
N GLN A 78 0.98 7.02 3.00
CA GLN A 78 1.57 6.00 2.13
C GLN A 78 0.55 5.34 1.18
N GLN A 79 -0.69 5.87 1.10
CA GLN A 79 -1.73 5.33 0.23
C GLN A 79 -2.01 6.25 -0.95
N PRO A 80 -2.17 5.69 -2.16
CA PRO A 80 -2.70 6.44 -3.29
C PRO A 80 -4.18 6.73 -3.07
N CYS A 81 -4.72 7.76 -3.75
CA CYS A 81 -6.15 8.01 -3.80
C CYS A 81 -6.67 7.91 -5.24
N TYR A 82 -7.51 6.94 -5.50
CA TYR A 82 -8.04 6.65 -6.83
C TYR A 82 -9.16 7.59 -7.29
N CYS A 83 -9.39 8.70 -6.59
CA CYS A 83 -10.11 9.85 -7.16
C CYS A 83 -9.20 10.71 -8.06
N TYR A 84 -7.89 10.39 -8.13
CA TYR A 84 -6.88 11.10 -8.93
C TYR A 84 -6.78 12.60 -8.62
N CYS A 85 -6.99 12.99 -7.37
CA CYS A 85 -6.85 14.36 -6.92
C CYS A 85 -5.40 14.89 -6.96
N ASP A 86 -4.43 14.01 -7.16
CA ASP A 86 -3.04 14.37 -7.47
C ASP A 86 -2.93 15.17 -8.78
N ARG A 87 -3.82 14.94 -9.75
CA ARG A 87 -3.83 15.62 -11.05
C ARG A 87 -4.50 16.99 -11.02
N GLY A 88 -5.52 17.18 -10.16
CA GLY A 88 -6.32 18.41 -10.12
C GLY A 88 -6.08 19.28 -8.89
N HIS A 89 -5.71 18.70 -7.75
CA HIS A 89 -5.55 19.38 -6.46
C HIS A 89 -4.11 19.33 -5.93
N GLY A 90 -3.20 18.65 -6.65
CA GLY A 90 -1.81 18.52 -6.22
C GLY A 90 -1.64 17.68 -4.94
N HIS A 91 -2.60 16.82 -4.63
CA HIS A 91 -2.52 15.92 -3.49
C HIS A 91 -1.44 14.86 -3.74
N ARG A 92 -0.61 14.60 -2.75
CA ARG A 92 0.49 13.64 -2.85
C ARG A 92 0.17 12.30 -2.18
N SER A 93 -0.99 12.18 -1.55
CA SER A 93 -1.43 10.96 -0.86
C SER A 93 -2.91 11.02 -0.48
N LEU A 94 -3.45 9.90 -0.04
CA LEU A 94 -4.80 9.83 0.54
C LEU A 94 -4.93 10.72 1.80
N LEU A 95 -3.84 10.93 2.57
CA LEU A 95 -3.86 11.82 3.72
C LEU A 95 -4.11 13.28 3.32
N ASP A 96 -3.60 13.72 2.17
CA ASP A 96 -3.78 15.10 1.72
C ASP A 96 -5.25 15.43 1.47
N CYS A 97 -6.07 14.45 1.10
CA CYS A 97 -7.51 14.63 0.93
C CYS A 97 -8.24 14.97 2.24
N GLN A 98 -7.58 14.82 3.38
CA GLN A 98 -8.11 15.11 4.71
C GLN A 98 -7.64 16.46 5.28
N ARG A 99 -6.85 17.25 4.52
CA ARG A 99 -6.37 18.57 4.94
C ARG A 99 -7.47 19.63 4.93
N ASP A 100 -8.43 19.42 4.08
CA ASP A 100 -9.63 20.23 3.89
C ASP A 100 -10.88 19.32 3.84
N ASP A 101 -12.00 19.81 3.36
CA ASP A 101 -13.27 19.08 3.27
C ASP A 101 -13.39 18.22 1.98
N HIS A 102 -12.35 18.13 1.17
CA HIS A 102 -12.34 17.39 -0.10
C HIS A 102 -12.84 15.95 0.08
N SER A 103 -12.33 15.25 1.09
CA SER A 103 -12.73 13.87 1.36
C SER A 103 -14.20 13.74 1.77
N ALA A 104 -14.79 14.76 2.41
CA ALA A 104 -16.20 14.75 2.76
C ALA A 104 -17.10 14.68 1.52
N GLY A 105 -16.68 15.31 0.42
CA GLY A 105 -17.38 15.30 -0.86
C GLY A 105 -17.08 14.07 -1.75
N CYS A 106 -16.10 13.23 -1.41
CA CYS A 106 -15.59 12.18 -2.29
C CYS A 106 -15.75 10.76 -1.71
N ALA A 107 -16.66 9.97 -2.26
CA ALA A 107 -16.89 8.59 -1.83
C ALA A 107 -15.65 7.70 -2.01
N VAL A 108 -14.84 7.92 -3.04
CA VAL A 108 -13.59 7.16 -3.27
C VAL A 108 -12.65 7.35 -2.08
N CYS A 109 -12.33 8.61 -1.74
CA CYS A 109 -11.45 8.92 -0.60
C CYS A 109 -11.96 8.28 0.70
N ARG A 110 -13.27 8.39 0.98
CA ARG A 110 -13.87 7.85 2.21
C ARG A 110 -13.75 6.33 2.28
N LYS A 111 -14.06 5.63 1.20
CA LYS A 111 -13.97 4.16 1.14
C LYS A 111 -12.52 3.67 1.29
N GLU A 112 -11.56 4.38 0.70
CA GLU A 112 -10.13 4.07 0.86
C GLU A 112 -9.66 4.28 2.30
N VAL A 113 -10.10 5.36 2.97
CA VAL A 113 -9.84 5.59 4.40
C VAL A 113 -10.43 4.49 5.28
N LEU A 114 -11.68 4.09 5.02
CA LEU A 114 -12.35 3.00 5.75
C LEU A 114 -11.66 1.66 5.56
N LEU A 115 -11.21 1.35 4.33
CA LEU A 115 -10.43 0.15 4.07
C LEU A 115 -9.11 0.17 4.85
N ALA A 116 -8.39 1.28 4.77
CA ALA A 116 -7.11 1.45 5.47
C ALA A 116 -7.25 1.28 6.98
N ASP A 117 -8.31 1.86 7.58
CA ASP A 117 -8.62 1.68 8.99
C ASP A 117 -8.89 0.22 9.36
N ARG A 118 -9.76 -0.44 8.59
CA ARG A 118 -10.11 -1.84 8.81
C ARG A 118 -8.86 -2.73 8.79
N MET A 119 -8.03 -2.59 7.76
CA MET A 119 -6.83 -3.40 7.59
C MET A 119 -5.77 -3.08 8.65
N SER A 120 -5.59 -1.81 9.01
CA SER A 120 -4.69 -1.39 10.09
C SER A 120 -5.09 -2.00 11.44
N ARG A 121 -6.38 -2.07 11.76
CA ARG A 121 -6.89 -2.74 12.97
C ARG A 121 -6.66 -4.25 12.96
N MET A 122 -6.52 -4.84 11.78
CA MET A 122 -6.14 -6.25 11.60
C MET A 122 -4.62 -6.47 11.68
N GLY A 123 -3.83 -5.42 11.90
CA GLY A 123 -2.39 -5.48 12.04
C GLY A 123 -1.59 -5.41 10.74
N LEU A 124 -2.25 -5.14 9.59
CA LEU A 124 -1.55 -5.01 8.33
C LEU A 124 -0.77 -3.70 8.26
N ASN A 125 0.40 -3.76 7.63
CA ASN A 125 1.27 -2.61 7.42
C ASN A 125 0.84 -1.76 6.20
N ALA A 126 1.43 -0.56 6.07
CA ALA A 126 1.06 0.39 5.01
C ALA A 126 1.26 -0.16 3.59
N LYS A 127 2.26 -1.04 3.37
CA LYS A 127 2.51 -1.66 2.06
C LYS A 127 1.42 -2.67 1.70
N GLU A 128 0.99 -3.48 2.65
CA GLU A 128 -0.09 -4.45 2.45
C GLU A 128 -1.42 -3.75 2.18
N ILE A 129 -1.72 -2.68 2.94
CA ILE A 129 -2.91 -1.83 2.74
C ILE A 129 -2.88 -1.20 1.34
N ARG A 130 -1.73 -0.67 0.93
CA ARG A 130 -1.55 -0.12 -0.42
C ARG A 130 -1.85 -1.15 -1.51
N GLY A 131 -1.37 -2.37 -1.35
CA GLY A 131 -1.67 -3.46 -2.27
C GLY A 131 -3.17 -3.69 -2.43
N ALA A 132 -3.94 -3.64 -1.35
CA ALA A 132 -5.40 -3.78 -1.38
C ALA A 132 -6.08 -2.58 -2.09
N ILE A 133 -5.63 -1.35 -1.81
CA ILE A 133 -6.15 -0.15 -2.47
C ILE A 133 -5.86 -0.20 -3.98
N VAL A 134 -4.66 -0.57 -4.37
CA VAL A 134 -4.25 -0.72 -5.80
C VAL A 134 -5.11 -1.75 -6.52
N ARG A 135 -5.45 -2.87 -5.88
CA ARG A 135 -6.38 -3.86 -6.45
C ARG A 135 -7.83 -3.38 -6.53
N GLY A 136 -8.17 -2.27 -5.88
CA GLY A 136 -9.53 -1.74 -5.87
C GLY A 136 -10.45 -2.37 -4.83
N ASP A 137 -9.92 -3.02 -3.79
CA ASP A 137 -10.70 -3.67 -2.72
C ASP A 137 -11.61 -2.66 -1.99
N TRP A 138 -11.26 -1.37 -1.99
CA TRP A 138 -12.07 -0.28 -1.46
C TRP A 138 -13.45 -0.14 -2.14
N LYS A 139 -13.62 -0.59 -3.38
CA LYS A 139 -14.91 -0.53 -4.11
C LYS A 139 -16.01 -1.30 -3.40
N MET A 140 -15.63 -2.35 -2.65
CA MET A 140 -16.55 -3.21 -1.90
C MET A 140 -16.83 -2.71 -0.48
N VAL A 141 -16.21 -1.61 -0.05
CA VAL A 141 -16.41 -1.04 1.28
C VAL A 141 -17.72 -0.27 1.33
N ALA A 142 -18.60 -0.62 2.29
CA ALA A 142 -19.80 0.15 2.60
C ALA A 142 -19.46 1.38 3.45
N GLU A 143 -20.19 2.49 3.24
CA GLU A 143 -20.11 3.73 4.03
C GLU A 143 -21.21 3.80 5.10
#